data_114af9b6fb1dda4387160e9a4fda2f0e
#
_entry.id   114af9b6fb1dda4387160e9a4fda2f0e
#
_cell.length_a   1.000
_cell.length_b   1.000
_cell.length_c   1.000
_cell.angle_alpha   90.00
_cell.angle_beta   90.00
_cell.angle_gamma   90.00
#
_symmetry.space_group_name_H-M   'P 1'
#
loop_
_entity.id
_entity.type
_entity.pdbx_description
1 polymer ?
#
loop_
_entity_poly.entity_id
_entity_poly.type
_entity_poly.pdbx_seq_one_letter_code
_entity_poly.pdbx_strand_id
1 'polypeptide(L)'
;EVAVIRERLGINTGIKLDKVRELSEACEKAFCKPLSQYKPIVGDYAFSHESGLHIAAILAHPLTYEPINPKMVGRHRKFYLGKFSGSKSILHAIKEKLKGIDLDLPDEVLKKIVTEVKKTHEQKSKDELREAFHEVKESLNRITQGVDDKEFFNILYKHAKPYLPKDFRKKND
;
A
#
# COMPACT_ATOMS: atom_id res chain seq x y z
N GLU A 1 3.50 -9.99 15.40
CA GLU A 1 4.02 -10.96 16.40
C GLU A 1 3.11 -12.18 16.51
N VAL A 2 1.81 -12.04 16.82
CA VAL A 2 0.86 -13.15 17.03
C VAL A 2 0.81 -14.13 15.84
N ALA A 3 0.83 -13.61 14.61
CA ALA A 3 0.85 -14.46 13.40
C ALA A 3 2.15 -15.29 13.30
N VAL A 4 3.29 -14.70 13.68
CA VAL A 4 4.58 -15.42 13.71
C VAL A 4 4.58 -16.48 14.81
N ILE A 5 4.06 -16.16 15.99
CA ILE A 5 3.94 -17.10 17.11
C ILE A 5 3.12 -18.32 16.67
N ARG A 6 1.99 -18.11 16.01
CA ARG A 6 1.16 -19.22 15.50
C ARG A 6 1.87 -20.04 14.44
N GLU A 7 2.48 -19.37 13.43
CA GLU A 7 3.12 -20.04 12.30
C GLU A 7 4.39 -20.81 12.70
N ARG A 8 5.21 -20.21 13.58
CA ARG A 8 6.52 -20.76 13.92
C ARG A 8 6.53 -21.64 15.16
N LEU A 9 5.67 -21.35 16.13
CA LEU A 9 5.62 -22.05 17.39
C LEU A 9 4.38 -22.95 17.54
N GLY A 10 3.45 -22.90 16.58
CA GLY A 10 2.21 -23.68 16.63
C GLY A 10 1.23 -23.24 17.74
N ILE A 11 1.50 -22.13 18.42
CA ILE A 11 0.69 -21.68 19.57
C ILE A 11 -0.59 -21.00 19.06
N ASN A 12 -1.73 -21.58 19.41
CA ASN A 12 -3.02 -20.96 19.12
C ASN A 12 -3.39 -19.92 20.18
N THR A 13 -3.45 -18.66 19.78
CA THR A 13 -3.80 -17.53 20.64
C THR A 13 -5.29 -17.22 20.69
N GLY A 14 -6.14 -17.99 19.99
CA GLY A 14 -7.58 -17.72 19.85
C GLY A 14 -7.93 -16.55 18.91
N ILE A 15 -6.95 -15.78 18.43
CA ILE A 15 -7.18 -14.65 17.53
C ILE A 15 -7.48 -15.16 16.11
N LYS A 16 -8.54 -14.65 15.50
CA LYS A 16 -8.94 -14.94 14.10
C LYS A 16 -8.05 -14.12 13.15
N LEU A 17 -6.89 -14.66 12.83
CA LEU A 17 -5.87 -13.96 12.03
C LEU A 17 -6.31 -13.70 10.59
N ASP A 18 -7.20 -14.51 10.03
CA ASP A 18 -7.83 -14.32 8.73
C ASP A 18 -8.68 -13.04 8.64
N LYS A 19 -9.10 -12.48 9.79
CA LYS A 19 -9.88 -11.25 9.90
C LYS A 19 -9.07 -9.97 10.12
N VAL A 20 -7.74 -10.08 10.21
CA VAL A 20 -6.89 -8.93 10.55
C VAL A 20 -6.94 -7.84 9.47
N ARG A 21 -7.06 -8.22 8.19
CA ARG A 21 -7.21 -7.26 7.08
C ARG A 21 -8.53 -6.51 7.17
N GLU A 22 -9.63 -7.23 7.35
CA GLU A 22 -10.98 -6.67 7.50
C GLU A 22 -11.05 -5.68 8.68
N LEU A 23 -10.44 -6.05 9.82
CA LEU A 23 -10.32 -5.16 10.97
C LEU A 23 -9.54 -3.87 10.64
N SER A 24 -8.43 -4.01 9.91
CA SER A 24 -7.62 -2.85 9.53
C SER A 24 -8.36 -1.91 8.59
N GLU A 25 -9.14 -2.42 7.65
CA GLU A 25 -9.99 -1.62 6.75
C GLU A 25 -11.14 -0.93 7.50
N ALA A 26 -11.71 -1.59 8.50
CA ALA A 26 -12.70 -0.97 9.38
C ALA A 26 -12.09 0.19 10.19
N CYS A 27 -10.88 0.00 10.72
CA CYS A 27 -10.15 1.06 11.41
C CYS A 27 -9.80 2.24 10.48
N GLU A 28 -9.33 1.96 9.25
CA GLU A 28 -9.04 2.97 8.23
C GLU A 28 -10.24 3.86 7.98
N LYS A 29 -11.41 3.25 7.81
CA LYS A 29 -12.69 3.96 7.61
C LYS A 29 -13.12 4.75 8.84
N ALA A 30 -13.06 4.13 10.03
CA ALA A 30 -13.52 4.74 11.27
C ALA A 30 -12.68 5.96 11.69
N PHE A 31 -11.36 5.89 11.45
CA PHE A 31 -10.43 6.95 11.82
C PHE A 31 -10.09 7.90 10.67
N CYS A 32 -10.64 7.67 9.47
CA CYS A 32 -10.31 8.43 8.25
C CYS A 32 -8.79 8.52 8.01
N LYS A 33 -8.05 7.48 8.36
CA LYS A 33 -6.59 7.42 8.20
C LYS A 33 -6.21 6.27 7.26
N PRO A 34 -5.64 6.57 6.07
CA PRO A 34 -5.29 5.54 5.11
C PRO A 34 -4.24 4.59 5.68
N LEU A 35 -4.47 3.32 5.43
CA LEU A 35 -3.54 2.28 5.79
C LEU A 35 -2.31 2.35 4.89
N SER A 36 -1.11 2.33 5.47
CA SER A 36 0.11 2.25 4.65
C SER A 36 0.10 0.97 3.82
N GLN A 37 0.34 1.10 2.52
CA GLN A 37 0.43 -0.03 1.59
C GLN A 37 1.55 -1.01 1.96
N TYR A 38 2.58 -0.56 2.68
CA TYR A 38 3.71 -1.37 3.14
C TYR A 38 3.55 -1.86 4.59
N LYS A 39 2.41 -1.59 5.24
CA LYS A 39 2.22 -2.04 6.63
C LYS A 39 2.30 -3.58 6.68
N PRO A 40 3.12 -4.14 7.59
CA PRO A 40 3.25 -5.59 7.71
C PRO A 40 1.90 -6.29 7.83
N ILE A 41 1.75 -7.41 7.13
CA ILE A 41 0.57 -8.29 7.11
C ILE A 41 -0.64 -7.68 6.39
N VAL A 42 -1.06 -6.47 6.75
CA VAL A 42 -2.33 -5.87 6.29
C VAL A 42 -2.17 -4.92 5.10
N GLY A 43 -1.00 -4.36 4.85
CA GLY A 43 -0.75 -3.49 3.70
C GLY A 43 -0.89 -4.21 2.37
N ASP A 44 -1.22 -3.49 1.31
CA ASP A 44 -1.48 -4.09 -0.02
C ASP A 44 -0.26 -4.79 -0.60
N TYR A 45 0.94 -4.29 -0.29
CA TYR A 45 2.21 -4.86 -0.76
C TYR A 45 2.88 -5.83 0.21
N ALA A 46 2.26 -6.15 1.36
CA ALA A 46 2.87 -7.01 2.38
C ALA A 46 3.27 -8.40 1.88
N PHE A 47 2.55 -8.94 0.88
CA PHE A 47 2.83 -10.24 0.24
C PHE A 47 2.96 -10.06 -1.28
N SER A 48 3.65 -9.00 -1.69
CA SER A 48 3.82 -8.64 -3.09
C SER A 48 5.29 -8.67 -3.48
N HIS A 49 5.60 -9.25 -4.62
CA HIS A 49 6.96 -9.42 -5.11
C HIS A 49 7.08 -9.00 -6.56
N GLU A 50 8.14 -8.29 -6.92
CA GLU A 50 8.43 -7.85 -8.28
C GLU A 50 9.72 -8.48 -8.83
N SER A 51 10.69 -8.72 -7.93
CA SER A 51 11.98 -9.27 -8.33
C SER A 51 11.88 -10.71 -8.81
N GLY A 52 12.44 -11.01 -10.00
CA GLY A 52 12.47 -12.35 -10.55
C GLY A 52 13.19 -13.36 -9.65
N LEU A 53 14.21 -12.92 -8.88
CA LEU A 53 14.90 -13.77 -7.92
C LEU A 53 13.98 -14.15 -6.75
N HIS A 54 13.28 -13.18 -6.18
CA HIS A 54 12.33 -13.42 -5.08
C HIS A 54 11.19 -14.33 -5.54
N ILE A 55 10.61 -14.06 -6.71
CA ILE A 55 9.53 -14.88 -7.28
C ILE A 55 9.99 -16.32 -7.48
N ALA A 56 11.16 -16.52 -8.07
CA ALA A 56 11.70 -17.86 -8.27
C ALA A 56 11.93 -18.61 -6.95
N ALA A 57 12.47 -17.92 -5.94
CA ALA A 57 12.73 -18.54 -4.62
C ALA A 57 11.42 -18.86 -3.88
N ILE A 58 10.43 -17.99 -3.93
CA ILE A 58 9.11 -18.22 -3.31
C ILE A 58 8.36 -19.36 -3.99
N LEU A 59 8.46 -19.48 -5.31
CA LEU A 59 7.84 -20.58 -6.07
C LEU A 59 8.50 -21.91 -5.75
N ALA A 60 9.82 -21.93 -5.49
CA ALA A 60 10.54 -23.12 -5.05
C ALA A 60 10.24 -23.43 -3.58
N HIS A 61 10.33 -22.45 -2.69
CA HIS A 61 10.09 -22.61 -1.26
C HIS A 61 9.61 -21.27 -0.63
N PRO A 62 8.32 -21.14 -0.31
CA PRO A 62 7.73 -19.89 0.17
C PRO A 62 8.44 -19.26 1.38
N LEU A 63 8.88 -20.08 2.33
CA LEU A 63 9.54 -19.63 3.56
C LEU A 63 10.86 -18.87 3.33
N THR A 64 11.38 -18.88 2.10
CA THR A 64 12.60 -18.13 1.75
C THR A 64 12.42 -16.63 1.96
N TYR A 65 11.24 -16.09 1.65
CA TYR A 65 10.93 -14.68 1.77
C TYR A 65 9.63 -14.39 2.54
N GLU A 66 8.81 -15.39 2.80
CA GLU A 66 7.55 -15.24 3.51
C GLU A 66 7.60 -15.96 4.85
N PRO A 67 7.88 -15.26 5.96
CA PRO A 67 7.93 -15.86 7.29
C PRO A 67 6.57 -16.34 7.78
N ILE A 68 5.49 -15.92 7.12
CA ILE A 68 4.10 -16.24 7.44
C ILE A 68 3.38 -16.62 6.15
N ASN A 69 2.59 -17.68 6.19
CA ASN A 69 1.72 -18.03 5.06
C ASN A 69 0.64 -16.94 4.87
N PRO A 70 0.55 -16.30 3.69
CA PRO A 70 -0.46 -15.26 3.44
C PRO A 70 -1.88 -15.70 3.72
N LYS A 71 -2.24 -16.95 3.41
CA LYS A 71 -3.59 -17.50 3.64
C LYS A 71 -3.99 -17.50 5.11
N MET A 72 -3.03 -17.68 6.03
CA MET A 72 -3.31 -17.67 7.46
C MET A 72 -3.85 -16.32 7.96
N VAL A 73 -3.49 -15.25 7.27
CA VAL A 73 -3.90 -13.87 7.60
C VAL A 73 -4.92 -13.31 6.61
N GLY A 74 -5.64 -14.19 5.89
CA GLY A 74 -6.66 -13.79 4.93
C GLY A 74 -6.12 -13.07 3.69
N ARG A 75 -4.85 -13.29 3.34
CA ARG A 75 -4.17 -12.63 2.22
C ARG A 75 -3.80 -13.61 1.12
N HIS A 76 -3.50 -13.04 -0.05
CA HIS A 76 -2.97 -13.77 -1.20
C HIS A 76 -1.65 -13.15 -1.65
N ARG A 77 -0.78 -14.01 -2.15
CA ARG A 77 0.47 -13.61 -2.78
C ARG A 77 0.17 -12.90 -4.10
N LYS A 78 0.91 -11.83 -4.40
CA LYS A 78 0.81 -11.10 -5.66
C LYS A 78 2.19 -10.96 -6.29
N PHE A 79 2.27 -11.20 -7.59
CA PHE A 79 3.47 -10.95 -8.36
C PHE A 79 3.21 -9.79 -9.33
N TYR A 80 4.07 -8.78 -9.24
CA TYR A 80 4.02 -7.63 -10.12
C TYR A 80 5.11 -7.71 -11.17
N LEU A 81 4.82 -7.20 -12.35
CA LEU A 81 5.80 -7.03 -13.41
C LEU A 81 6.24 -5.58 -13.46
N GLY A 82 7.55 -5.33 -13.43
CA GLY A 82 8.11 -3.99 -13.43
C GLY A 82 9.61 -3.99 -13.68
N LYS A 83 10.30 -3.00 -13.16
CA LYS A 83 11.73 -2.75 -13.41
C LYS A 83 12.64 -3.94 -13.05
N PHE A 84 12.31 -4.66 -11.99
CA PHE A 84 13.12 -5.77 -11.49
C PHE A 84 12.66 -7.14 -11.99
N SER A 85 11.69 -7.19 -12.90
CA SER A 85 11.20 -8.43 -13.49
C SER A 85 12.24 -9.06 -14.43
N GLY A 86 12.36 -10.36 -14.34
CA GLY A 86 13.19 -11.19 -15.21
C GLY A 86 12.38 -12.23 -15.98
N SER A 87 13.04 -13.05 -16.79
CA SER A 87 12.40 -14.09 -17.60
C SER A 87 11.51 -15.03 -16.79
N LYS A 88 11.94 -15.45 -15.60
CA LYS A 88 11.15 -16.33 -14.71
C LYS A 88 9.83 -15.68 -14.26
N SER A 89 9.86 -14.37 -13.96
CA SER A 89 8.64 -13.62 -13.60
C SER A 89 7.66 -13.53 -14.76
N ILE A 90 8.18 -13.31 -15.97
CA ILE A 90 7.35 -13.24 -17.19
C ILE A 90 6.72 -14.60 -17.49
N LEU A 91 7.49 -15.68 -17.49
CA LEU A 91 6.96 -17.04 -17.71
C LEU A 91 5.90 -17.40 -16.66
N HIS A 92 6.14 -17.07 -15.40
CA HIS A 92 5.14 -17.31 -14.36
C HIS A 92 3.85 -16.51 -14.60
N ALA A 93 3.97 -15.22 -14.94
CA ALA A 93 2.82 -14.38 -15.26
C ALA A 93 2.04 -14.87 -16.49
N ILE A 94 2.73 -15.35 -17.51
CA ILE A 94 2.11 -15.96 -18.70
C ILE A 94 1.31 -17.20 -18.29
N LYS A 95 1.94 -18.11 -17.53
CA LYS A 95 1.28 -19.33 -17.06
C LYS A 95 0.04 -19.04 -16.21
N GLU A 96 0.14 -18.06 -15.32
CA GLU A 96 -1.00 -17.63 -14.48
C GLU A 96 -2.13 -17.04 -15.33
N LYS A 97 -1.82 -16.13 -16.27
CA LYS A 97 -2.79 -15.48 -17.15
C LYS A 97 -3.43 -16.44 -18.15
N LEU A 98 -2.70 -17.40 -18.63
CA LEU A 98 -3.19 -18.44 -19.55
C LEU A 98 -3.70 -19.69 -18.82
N LYS A 99 -4.07 -19.56 -17.52
CA LYS A 99 -4.69 -20.64 -16.73
C LYS A 99 -3.87 -21.95 -16.72
N GLY A 100 -2.57 -21.82 -16.60
CA GLY A 100 -1.66 -22.95 -16.46
C GLY A 100 -1.07 -23.46 -17.77
N ILE A 101 -1.34 -22.82 -18.90
CA ILE A 101 -0.69 -23.15 -20.17
C ILE A 101 0.77 -22.70 -20.10
N ASP A 102 1.69 -23.62 -20.29
CA ASP A 102 3.12 -23.32 -20.47
C ASP A 102 3.37 -22.98 -21.94
N LEU A 103 3.86 -21.76 -22.20
CA LEU A 103 4.33 -21.37 -23.52
C LEU A 103 5.84 -21.60 -23.63
N ASP A 104 6.24 -22.38 -24.60
CA ASP A 104 7.65 -22.49 -24.99
C ASP A 104 8.00 -21.30 -25.89
N LEU A 105 8.63 -20.29 -25.30
CA LEU A 105 9.00 -19.06 -25.99
C LEU A 105 10.51 -19.06 -26.28
N PRO A 106 10.91 -18.73 -27.53
CA PRO A 106 12.32 -18.49 -27.80
C PRO A 106 12.91 -17.42 -26.88
N ASP A 107 14.15 -17.62 -26.44
CA ASP A 107 14.86 -16.71 -25.54
C ASP A 107 14.86 -15.25 -26.02
N GLU A 108 14.96 -15.02 -27.33
CA GLU A 108 14.94 -13.70 -27.91
C GLU A 108 13.59 -13.00 -27.74
N VAL A 109 12.50 -13.75 -27.90
CA VAL A 109 11.13 -13.24 -27.69
C VAL A 109 10.94 -12.89 -26.23
N LEU A 110 11.37 -13.77 -25.33
CA LEU A 110 11.28 -13.56 -23.90
C LEU A 110 12.07 -12.32 -23.44
N LYS A 111 13.30 -12.13 -23.98
CA LYS A 111 14.11 -10.93 -23.73
C LYS A 111 13.41 -9.65 -24.20
N LYS A 112 12.77 -9.68 -25.37
CA LYS A 112 11.99 -8.53 -25.87
C LYS A 112 10.83 -8.19 -24.95
N ILE A 113 10.08 -9.20 -24.48
CA ILE A 113 8.98 -9.00 -23.52
C ILE A 113 9.50 -8.39 -22.22
N VAL A 114 10.58 -8.91 -21.65
CA VAL A 114 11.21 -8.36 -20.44
C VAL A 114 11.60 -6.90 -20.63
N THR A 115 12.20 -6.56 -21.77
CA THR A 115 12.63 -5.20 -22.08
C THR A 115 11.45 -4.25 -22.17
N GLU A 116 10.39 -4.68 -22.87
CA GLU A 116 9.18 -3.85 -23.04
C GLU A 116 8.43 -3.65 -21.71
N VAL A 117 8.33 -4.66 -20.86
CA VAL A 117 7.76 -4.55 -19.51
C VAL A 117 8.51 -3.51 -18.67
N LYS A 118 9.86 -3.54 -18.70
CA LYS A 118 10.69 -2.57 -17.96
C LYS A 118 10.47 -1.15 -18.49
N LYS A 119 10.50 -0.98 -19.81
CA LYS A 119 10.27 0.31 -20.47
C LYS A 119 8.89 0.88 -20.13
N THR A 120 7.85 0.07 -20.24
CA THR A 120 6.48 0.47 -19.90
C THR A 120 6.37 0.90 -18.44
N HIS A 121 7.05 0.18 -17.53
CA HIS A 121 7.08 0.57 -16.12
C HIS A 121 7.81 1.90 -15.87
N GLU A 122 8.91 2.15 -16.59
CA GLU A 122 9.69 3.39 -16.47
C GLU A 122 8.96 4.62 -17.02
N GLN A 123 8.08 4.43 -18.00
CA GLN A 123 7.26 5.48 -18.59
C GLN A 123 6.08 5.93 -17.73
N LYS A 124 5.75 5.19 -16.67
CA LYS A 124 4.70 5.61 -15.74
C LYS A 124 5.15 6.86 -15.00
N SER A 125 4.36 7.91 -15.11
CA SER A 125 4.64 9.18 -14.46
C SER A 125 4.71 9.01 -12.95
N LYS A 126 5.88 9.31 -12.37
CA LYS A 126 6.08 9.35 -10.92
C LYS A 126 5.70 10.70 -10.33
N ASP A 127 5.69 11.72 -11.17
CA ASP A 127 5.45 13.09 -10.72
C ASP A 127 3.96 13.31 -10.46
N GLU A 128 3.08 12.84 -11.34
CA GLU A 128 1.63 12.82 -11.09
C GLU A 128 1.26 12.08 -9.80
N LEU A 129 1.94 10.96 -9.52
CA LEU A 129 1.72 10.20 -8.29
C LEU A 129 2.19 10.99 -7.05
N ARG A 130 3.31 11.71 -7.14
CA ARG A 130 3.82 12.56 -6.05
C ARG A 130 2.89 13.73 -5.77
N GLU A 131 2.39 14.38 -6.80
CA GLU A 131 1.42 15.46 -6.68
C GLU A 131 0.14 14.98 -6.02
N ALA A 132 -0.48 13.90 -6.52
CA ALA A 132 -1.67 13.31 -5.92
C ALA A 132 -1.44 12.89 -4.45
N PHE A 133 -0.27 12.33 -4.13
CA PHE A 133 0.08 11.98 -2.75
C PHE A 133 0.20 13.22 -1.86
N HIS A 134 0.78 14.29 -2.38
CA HIS A 134 0.91 15.55 -1.64
C HIS A 134 -0.46 16.14 -1.33
N GLU A 135 -1.35 16.23 -2.31
CA GLU A 135 -2.72 16.72 -2.14
C GLU A 135 -3.52 15.91 -1.11
N VAL A 136 -3.44 14.58 -1.18
CA VAL A 136 -4.10 13.69 -0.20
C VAL A 136 -3.56 13.93 1.21
N LYS A 137 -2.24 14.05 1.35
CA LYS A 137 -1.59 14.31 2.63
C LYS A 137 -2.01 15.65 3.23
N GLU A 138 -2.01 16.72 2.44
CA GLU A 138 -2.46 18.05 2.86
C GLU A 138 -3.94 18.04 3.26
N SER A 139 -4.78 17.34 2.51
CA SER A 139 -6.21 17.22 2.82
C SER A 139 -6.43 16.47 4.13
N LEU A 140 -5.69 15.39 4.37
CA LEU A 140 -5.74 14.64 5.62
C LEU A 140 -5.28 15.48 6.81
N ASN A 141 -4.18 16.24 6.66
CA ASN A 141 -3.68 17.12 7.70
C ASN A 141 -4.75 18.14 8.09
N ARG A 142 -5.38 18.81 7.13
CA ARG A 142 -6.46 19.78 7.40
C ARG A 142 -7.62 19.16 8.18
N ILE A 143 -8.07 17.97 7.80
CA ILE A 143 -9.19 17.29 8.47
C ILE A 143 -8.82 16.82 9.88
N THR A 144 -7.58 16.41 10.11
CA THR A 144 -7.14 15.79 11.37
C THR A 144 -6.56 16.77 12.39
N GLN A 145 -6.20 17.97 11.98
CA GLN A 145 -5.62 19.00 12.87
C GLN A 145 -6.65 19.77 13.70
N GLY A 146 -7.95 19.54 13.45
CA GLY A 146 -9.02 20.29 14.11
C GLY A 146 -9.19 21.69 13.51
N VAL A 147 -9.63 22.64 14.34
CA VAL A 147 -9.83 24.03 13.93
C VAL A 147 -8.48 24.74 13.80
N ASP A 148 -8.14 25.27 12.64
CA ASP A 148 -6.92 26.03 12.43
C ASP A 148 -7.03 27.46 13.00
N ASP A 149 -5.91 28.18 13.11
CA ASP A 149 -5.87 29.54 13.67
C ASP A 149 -6.82 30.50 12.93
N LYS A 150 -6.90 30.41 11.62
CA LYS A 150 -7.77 31.26 10.80
C LYS A 150 -9.24 30.97 11.05
N GLU A 151 -9.60 29.71 11.11
CA GLU A 151 -10.96 29.27 11.45
C GLU A 151 -11.31 29.68 12.88
N PHE A 152 -10.39 29.49 13.83
CA PHE A 152 -10.57 29.93 15.21
C PHE A 152 -10.77 31.45 15.31
N PHE A 153 -9.96 32.27 14.62
CA PHE A 153 -10.14 33.72 14.60
C PHE A 153 -11.45 34.16 13.97
N ASN A 154 -11.92 33.47 12.92
CA ASN A 154 -13.23 33.73 12.33
C ASN A 154 -14.37 33.45 13.32
N ILE A 155 -14.29 32.33 14.06
CA ILE A 155 -15.26 31.98 15.10
C ILE A 155 -15.20 33.01 16.22
N LEU A 156 -14.00 33.36 16.68
CA LEU A 156 -13.79 34.36 17.74
C LEU A 156 -14.36 35.71 17.32
N TYR A 157 -14.08 36.17 16.10
CA TYR A 157 -14.60 37.43 15.55
C TYR A 157 -16.11 37.43 15.45
N LYS A 158 -16.70 36.33 14.98
CA LYS A 158 -18.17 36.20 14.86
C LYS A 158 -18.90 36.32 16.19
N HIS A 159 -18.34 35.71 17.25
CA HIS A 159 -19.04 35.61 18.54
C HIS A 159 -18.53 36.59 19.62
N ALA A 160 -17.29 37.01 19.53
CA ALA A 160 -16.66 37.88 20.54
C ALA A 160 -16.24 39.26 20.04
N LYS A 161 -16.69 39.68 18.84
CA LYS A 161 -16.37 41.01 18.27
C LYS A 161 -16.51 42.17 19.26
N PRO A 162 -17.57 42.28 20.08
CA PRO A 162 -17.72 43.37 21.06
C PRO A 162 -16.64 43.40 22.14
N TYR A 163 -16.04 42.25 22.44
CA TYR A 163 -15.07 42.07 23.52
C TYR A 163 -13.60 42.14 23.05
N LEU A 164 -13.37 42.18 21.73
CA LEU A 164 -12.02 42.25 21.17
C LEU A 164 -11.44 43.66 21.30
N PRO A 165 -10.12 43.82 21.46
CA PRO A 165 -9.45 45.11 21.48
C PRO A 165 -9.76 45.94 20.23
N LYS A 166 -9.88 47.28 20.40
CA LYS A 166 -10.24 48.17 19.28
C LYS A 166 -9.31 48.08 18.08
N ASP A 167 -8.04 47.88 18.31
CA ASP A 167 -7.01 47.77 17.24
C ASP A 167 -7.17 46.48 16.44
N PHE A 168 -7.71 45.43 17.07
CA PHE A 168 -7.97 44.13 16.41
C PHE A 168 -9.23 44.19 15.55
N ARG A 169 -10.21 45.01 15.91
CA ARG A 169 -11.46 45.22 15.15
C ARG A 169 -11.21 45.92 13.82
N LYS A 170 -10.37 46.98 13.82
CA LYS A 170 -10.05 47.77 12.63
C LYS A 170 -9.26 47.09 11.52
N LYS A 171 -8.60 45.99 11.85
CA LYS A 171 -7.75 45.25 10.91
C LYS A 171 -8.51 44.19 10.13
N ASN A 172 -9.73 43.86 10.54
CA ASN A 172 -10.53 42.75 10.00
C ASN A 172 -11.98 43.20 9.58
N ASP A 173 -12.34 44.50 9.67
CA ASP A 173 -13.47 45.13 9.04
C ASP A 173 -13.04 45.60 7.64
#